data_c7f6d8c2a0b98a155de699a0709b5aed
#
_entry.id   c7f6d8c2a0b98a155de699a0709b5aed
#
_cell.length_a   1.000
_cell.length_b   1.000
_cell.length_c   1.000
_cell.angle_alpha   90.00
_cell.angle_beta   90.00
_cell.angle_gamma   90.00
#
_symmetry.space_group_name_H-M   'P 1'
#
loop_
_entity.id
_entity.type
_entity.pdbx_description
1 polymer ?
#
loop_
_entity_poly.entity_id
_entity_poly.type
_entity_poly.pdbx_seq_one_letter_code
_entity_poly.pdbx_strand_id
1 'polypeptide(L)'
;MRALFVLLLALALVAGCGGGDDESSGTTTSSSGECESVEAPAPREPEAREAPSEPLDASTTHTLTFDTSCGSFTITLDPDLAPETSASLVALAQDGYFDDTIFHRVVPGFVIQGGDPTQTGAGGPGYSTVDVPPSSAAYTKGVVAMAKSGVEAAGTAGSQFFVVSGADAGLPPEYAIVGEVTEGIETVERIDALGVGDGPPSQPVVVSSVTAGES
;
A
#
# COMPACT_ATOMS: atom_id res chain seq x y z
N MET A 1 50.78 -15.67 -54.61
CA MET A 1 52.04 -15.75 -53.85
C MET A 1 51.63 -16.04 -52.43
N ARG A 2 51.65 -17.36 -52.01
CA ARG A 2 52.71 -17.95 -51.17
C ARG A 2 52.97 -17.11 -49.90
N ALA A 3 52.85 -17.58 -48.67
CA ALA A 3 53.06 -18.82 -47.95
C ALA A 3 52.32 -18.78 -46.64
N LEU A 4 51.68 -19.75 -46.09
CA LEU A 4 51.98 -21.04 -45.45
C LEU A 4 53.10 -21.02 -44.41
N PHE A 5 52.72 -21.24 -43.13
CA PHE A 5 53.45 -21.88 -42.02
C PHE A 5 52.50 -21.99 -40.83
N VAL A 6 51.88 -23.07 -40.47
CA VAL A 6 52.25 -24.36 -39.87
C VAL A 6 52.75 -24.26 -38.42
N LEU A 7 51.88 -24.84 -37.54
CA LEU A 7 52.10 -25.77 -36.42
C LEU A 7 52.79 -25.25 -35.14
N LEU A 8 52.13 -25.37 -33.99
CA LEU A 8 52.47 -26.43 -33.02
C LEU A 8 51.47 -26.51 -31.85
N LEU A 9 51.17 -27.71 -31.57
CA LEU A 9 50.34 -28.34 -30.54
C LEU A 9 51.03 -28.25 -29.18
N ALA A 10 50.26 -27.97 -28.09
CA ALA A 10 50.60 -28.45 -26.75
C ALA A 10 49.34 -28.75 -25.96
N LEU A 11 49.13 -30.00 -25.74
CA LEU A 11 48.12 -30.65 -24.91
C LEU A 11 48.59 -30.61 -23.45
N ALA A 12 47.73 -30.12 -22.53
CA ALA A 12 47.87 -30.44 -21.11
C ALA A 12 46.48 -30.65 -20.51
N LEU A 13 46.17 -31.92 -20.27
CA LEU A 13 45.08 -32.36 -19.38
C LEU A 13 45.47 -32.10 -17.94
N VAL A 14 44.60 -31.44 -17.17
CA VAL A 14 44.50 -31.64 -15.73
C VAL A 14 43.02 -31.82 -15.39
N ALA A 15 42.69 -33.00 -14.92
CA ALA A 15 41.42 -33.31 -14.28
C ALA A 15 41.42 -32.73 -12.86
N GLY A 16 40.33 -32.05 -12.46
CA GLY A 16 40.07 -31.61 -11.13
C GLY A 16 38.55 -31.61 -10.88
N CYS A 17 38.06 -32.69 -10.26
CA CYS A 17 36.75 -32.73 -9.63
C CYS A 17 36.70 -31.75 -8.48
N GLY A 18 35.65 -30.94 -8.40
CA GLY A 18 35.29 -30.15 -7.25
C GLY A 18 33.84 -29.73 -7.40
N GLY A 19 32.92 -30.45 -6.73
CA GLY A 19 31.52 -30.04 -6.60
C GLY A 19 31.45 -28.74 -5.80
N GLY A 20 30.60 -27.85 -6.24
CA GLY A 20 30.20 -26.65 -5.54
C GLY A 20 28.71 -26.51 -5.79
N ASP A 21 27.95 -26.78 -4.76
CA ASP A 21 26.51 -26.54 -4.71
C ASP A 21 26.33 -25.03 -4.77
N ASP A 22 25.83 -24.52 -5.89
CA ASP A 22 25.33 -23.16 -6.01
C ASP A 22 24.00 -23.08 -5.29
N GLU A 23 24.05 -22.87 -3.97
CA GLU A 23 22.94 -22.28 -3.25
C GLU A 23 22.70 -20.86 -3.80
N SER A 24 21.69 -20.75 -4.66
CA SER A 24 21.09 -19.46 -5.00
C SER A 24 20.43 -18.91 -3.75
N SER A 25 21.22 -18.27 -2.90
CA SER A 25 20.75 -17.43 -1.82
C SER A 25 20.06 -16.24 -2.46
N GLY A 26 18.73 -16.33 -2.55
CA GLY A 26 17.88 -15.20 -2.84
C GLY A 26 18.07 -14.15 -1.76
N THR A 27 19.03 -13.27 -1.97
CA THR A 27 19.18 -12.05 -1.18
C THR A 27 17.97 -11.18 -1.49
N THR A 28 16.96 -11.24 -0.64
CA THR A 28 15.96 -10.17 -0.53
C THR A 28 16.73 -8.92 -0.10
N THR A 29 17.15 -8.15 -1.06
CA THR A 29 17.70 -6.82 -0.83
C THR A 29 16.54 -5.95 -0.37
N SER A 30 16.40 -5.78 0.95
CA SER A 30 15.69 -4.64 1.51
C SER A 30 16.36 -3.39 0.94
N SER A 31 15.77 -2.80 -0.09
CA SER A 31 16.29 -1.55 -0.64
C SER A 31 16.03 -0.45 0.40
N SER A 32 17.10 -0.12 1.12
CA SER A 32 17.11 0.94 2.10
C SER A 32 17.04 2.29 1.37
N GLY A 33 15.89 2.96 1.40
CA GLY A 33 15.90 4.40 1.50
C GLY A 33 15.14 5.22 0.47
N GLU A 34 14.94 4.81 -0.78
CA GLU A 34 14.30 5.63 -1.81
C GLU A 34 13.13 4.89 -2.47
N CYS A 35 12.10 5.66 -2.88
CA CYS A 35 11.00 5.12 -3.66
C CYS A 35 11.48 4.78 -5.08
N GLU A 36 11.06 3.63 -5.59
CA GLU A 36 11.31 3.25 -6.97
C GLU A 36 10.56 4.19 -7.92
N SER A 37 11.24 4.66 -8.96
CA SER A 37 10.60 5.47 -10.01
C SER A 37 9.85 4.56 -10.96
N VAL A 38 8.53 4.62 -10.93
CA VAL A 38 7.62 3.80 -11.71
C VAL A 38 6.65 4.67 -12.50
N GLU A 39 6.10 4.12 -13.60
CA GLU A 39 4.99 4.76 -14.28
C GLU A 39 3.69 4.47 -13.54
N ALA A 40 2.80 5.47 -13.47
CA ALA A 40 1.46 5.25 -12.93
C ALA A 40 0.69 4.26 -13.80
N PRO A 41 0.00 3.28 -13.22
CA PRO A 41 -0.91 2.43 -13.96
C PRO A 41 -2.06 3.26 -14.57
N ALA A 42 -2.68 2.74 -15.62
CA ALA A 42 -3.86 3.40 -16.19
C ALA A 42 -5.00 3.43 -15.15
N PRO A 43 -5.73 4.55 -15.03
CA PRO A 43 -6.93 4.59 -14.20
C PRO A 43 -7.92 3.52 -14.65
N ARG A 44 -8.56 2.86 -13.68
CA ARG A 44 -9.63 1.90 -13.95
C ARG A 44 -10.97 2.63 -14.09
N GLU A 45 -11.86 2.07 -14.91
CA GLU A 45 -13.26 2.52 -14.94
C GLU A 45 -13.93 2.21 -13.59
N PRO A 46 -14.89 3.03 -13.15
CA PRO A 46 -15.66 2.77 -11.94
C PRO A 46 -16.35 1.41 -12.03
N GLU A 47 -16.12 0.55 -11.06
CA GLU A 47 -16.69 -0.78 -11.01
C GLU A 47 -17.35 -1.00 -9.63
N ALA A 48 -18.68 -1.26 -9.67
CA ALA A 48 -19.43 -1.50 -8.45
C ALA A 48 -19.09 -2.90 -7.89
N ARG A 49 -18.93 -2.96 -6.57
CA ARG A 49 -18.79 -4.18 -5.77
C ARG A 49 -20.03 -4.37 -4.90
N GLU A 50 -20.16 -5.54 -4.32
CA GLU A 50 -21.17 -5.80 -3.29
C GLU A 50 -20.55 -5.59 -1.91
N ALA A 51 -21.24 -4.89 -1.03
CA ALA A 51 -20.80 -4.74 0.35
C ALA A 51 -20.83 -6.09 1.05
N PRO A 52 -19.82 -6.43 1.89
CA PRO A 52 -19.88 -7.64 2.70
C PRO A 52 -21.09 -7.57 3.66
N SER A 53 -21.71 -8.71 3.90
CA SER A 53 -22.90 -8.83 4.76
C SER A 53 -22.57 -9.12 6.22
N GLU A 54 -21.36 -9.55 6.50
CA GLU A 54 -20.93 -9.97 7.84
C GLU A 54 -19.75 -9.10 8.29
N PRO A 55 -19.74 -8.67 9.56
CA PRO A 55 -18.59 -7.98 10.14
C PRO A 55 -17.43 -8.96 10.33
N LEU A 56 -16.22 -8.41 10.55
CA LEU A 56 -15.06 -9.22 10.95
C LEU A 56 -15.23 -9.75 12.37
N ASP A 57 -14.60 -10.89 12.65
CA ASP A 57 -14.47 -11.39 14.01
C ASP A 57 -13.49 -10.53 14.81
N ALA A 58 -14.00 -9.72 15.73
CA ALA A 58 -13.18 -8.82 16.56
C ALA A 58 -12.25 -9.58 17.54
N SER A 59 -12.41 -10.88 17.70
CA SER A 59 -11.47 -11.71 18.49
C SER A 59 -10.21 -12.10 17.73
N THR A 60 -10.18 -11.88 16.43
CA THR A 60 -9.07 -12.16 15.51
C THR A 60 -8.39 -10.86 15.12
N THR A 61 -7.06 -10.86 15.07
CA THR A 61 -6.30 -9.72 14.53
C THR A 61 -6.36 -9.75 13.01
N HIS A 62 -6.89 -8.70 12.41
CA HIS A 62 -6.96 -8.52 10.96
C HIS A 62 -5.94 -7.49 10.50
N THR A 63 -5.22 -7.79 9.43
CA THR A 63 -4.20 -6.90 8.88
C THR A 63 -4.38 -6.69 7.40
N LEU A 64 -3.92 -5.53 6.91
CA LEU A 64 -3.76 -5.23 5.49
C LEU A 64 -2.31 -4.83 5.24
N THR A 65 -1.58 -5.63 4.48
CA THR A 65 -0.21 -5.31 4.06
C THR A 65 -0.24 -4.72 2.66
N PHE A 66 0.24 -3.50 2.54
CA PHE A 66 0.38 -2.76 1.31
C PHE A 66 1.80 -2.89 0.79
N ASP A 67 1.97 -3.45 -0.39
CA ASP A 67 3.23 -3.44 -1.13
C ASP A 67 3.21 -2.26 -2.11
N THR A 68 4.19 -1.37 -1.98
CA THR A 68 4.24 -0.14 -2.78
C THR A 68 5.59 0.07 -3.43
N SER A 69 5.65 0.97 -4.42
CA SER A 69 6.93 1.41 -5.02
C SER A 69 7.87 2.12 -4.02
N CYS A 70 7.41 2.40 -2.80
CA CYS A 70 8.22 2.98 -1.72
C CYS A 70 8.59 1.97 -0.62
N GLY A 71 8.23 0.69 -0.78
CA GLY A 71 8.34 -0.36 0.23
C GLY A 71 6.97 -0.76 0.77
N SER A 72 6.97 -1.62 1.79
CA SER A 72 5.74 -2.17 2.36
C SER A 72 5.40 -1.52 3.70
N PHE A 73 4.12 -1.49 4.03
CA PHE A 73 3.63 -1.17 5.37
C PHE A 73 2.40 -2.00 5.69
N THR A 74 2.17 -2.27 6.97
CA THR A 74 1.04 -3.07 7.44
C THR A 74 0.14 -2.24 8.35
N ILE A 75 -1.16 -2.29 8.07
CA ILE A 75 -2.22 -1.73 8.91
C ILE A 75 -2.82 -2.87 9.73
N THR A 76 -2.87 -2.71 11.05
CA THR A 76 -3.72 -3.55 11.89
C THR A 76 -5.08 -2.88 12.00
N LEU A 77 -6.12 -3.60 11.59
CA LEU A 77 -7.49 -3.10 11.63
C LEU A 77 -8.08 -3.13 13.05
N ASP A 78 -9.01 -2.22 13.32
CA ASP A 78 -9.76 -2.14 14.56
C ASP A 78 -11.27 -2.33 14.28
N PRO A 79 -11.74 -3.59 14.20
CA PRO A 79 -13.14 -3.87 13.95
C PRO A 79 -14.08 -3.49 15.11
N ASP A 80 -13.56 -3.18 16.29
CA ASP A 80 -14.38 -2.62 17.38
C ASP A 80 -14.74 -1.15 17.13
N LEU A 81 -13.85 -0.40 16.49
CA LEU A 81 -14.10 1.00 16.10
C LEU A 81 -14.87 1.12 14.79
N ALA A 82 -14.59 0.26 13.82
CA ALA A 82 -15.17 0.35 12.48
C ALA A 82 -15.51 -1.04 11.92
N PRO A 83 -16.52 -1.74 12.45
CA PRO A 83 -16.84 -3.11 12.08
C PRO A 83 -17.24 -3.28 10.61
N GLU A 84 -18.09 -2.38 10.09
CA GLU A 84 -18.56 -2.45 8.71
C GLU A 84 -17.45 -2.09 7.72
N THR A 85 -16.71 -1.03 8.02
CA THR A 85 -15.65 -0.52 7.15
C THR A 85 -14.44 -1.43 7.13
N SER A 86 -14.06 -2.03 8.27
CA SER A 86 -12.99 -3.02 8.32
C SER A 86 -13.32 -4.25 7.49
N ALA A 87 -14.56 -4.78 7.58
CA ALA A 87 -15.02 -5.89 6.74
C ALA A 87 -14.98 -5.52 5.24
N SER A 88 -15.41 -4.30 4.91
CA SER A 88 -15.35 -3.76 3.55
C SER A 88 -13.91 -3.72 3.01
N LEU A 89 -12.96 -3.19 3.78
CA LEU A 89 -11.56 -3.10 3.36
C LEU A 89 -10.92 -4.47 3.14
N VAL A 90 -11.20 -5.45 4.03
CA VAL A 90 -10.71 -6.83 3.87
C VAL A 90 -11.28 -7.46 2.60
N ALA A 91 -12.59 -7.34 2.37
CA ALA A 91 -13.23 -7.90 1.18
C ALA A 91 -12.68 -7.26 -0.11
N LEU A 92 -12.49 -5.94 -0.12
CA LEU A 92 -11.90 -5.22 -1.26
C LEU A 92 -10.45 -5.63 -1.50
N ALA A 93 -9.65 -5.83 -0.44
CA ALA A 93 -8.27 -6.30 -0.57
C ALA A 93 -8.21 -7.73 -1.14
N GLN A 94 -9.05 -8.64 -0.64
CA GLN A 94 -9.13 -10.01 -1.13
C GLN A 94 -9.57 -10.10 -2.60
N ASP A 95 -10.33 -9.10 -3.08
CA ASP A 95 -10.80 -8.98 -4.47
C ASP A 95 -9.80 -8.23 -5.38
N GLY A 96 -8.61 -7.89 -4.88
CA GLY A 96 -7.57 -7.15 -5.60
C GLY A 96 -8.00 -5.72 -5.99
N TYR A 97 -8.97 -5.16 -5.27
CA TYR A 97 -9.52 -3.83 -5.59
C TYR A 97 -8.46 -2.71 -5.50
N PHE A 98 -7.51 -2.84 -4.60
CA PHE A 98 -6.45 -1.87 -4.37
C PHE A 98 -5.20 -2.09 -5.22
N ASP A 99 -5.09 -3.25 -5.88
CA ASP A 99 -3.93 -3.56 -6.71
C ASP A 99 -3.84 -2.61 -7.90
N ASP A 100 -2.63 -2.22 -8.27
CA ASP A 100 -2.36 -1.25 -9.31
C ASP A 100 -3.08 0.10 -9.12
N THR A 101 -3.31 0.51 -7.87
CA THR A 101 -3.78 1.87 -7.54
C THR A 101 -2.61 2.78 -7.16
N ILE A 102 -2.89 4.06 -6.92
CA ILE A 102 -1.86 5.02 -6.50
C ILE A 102 -2.28 5.79 -5.24
N PHE A 103 -1.30 6.34 -4.55
CA PHE A 103 -1.54 7.45 -3.63
C PHE A 103 -1.72 8.72 -4.46
N HIS A 104 -2.97 9.08 -4.73
CA HIS A 104 -3.34 10.18 -5.61
C HIS A 104 -3.24 11.56 -4.95
N ARG A 105 -3.13 11.62 -3.61
CA ARG A 105 -2.98 12.85 -2.84
C ARG A 105 -2.00 12.64 -1.69
N VAL A 106 -0.99 13.50 -1.61
CA VAL A 106 0.01 13.51 -0.53
C VAL A 106 0.18 14.95 -0.07
N VAL A 107 -0.12 15.19 1.22
CA VAL A 107 0.05 16.51 1.84
C VAL A 107 1.14 16.39 2.91
N PRO A 108 2.34 16.93 2.68
CA PRO A 108 3.49 16.75 3.57
C PRO A 108 3.20 17.13 5.02
N GLY A 109 3.53 16.22 5.94
CA GLY A 109 3.32 16.43 7.37
C GLY A 109 1.84 16.42 7.81
N PHE A 110 0.96 15.92 6.95
CA PHE A 110 -0.47 15.81 7.22
C PHE A 110 -0.96 14.38 6.93
N VAL A 111 -1.21 14.03 5.66
CA VAL A 111 -1.72 12.70 5.27
C VAL A 111 -1.18 12.25 3.91
N ILE A 112 -1.16 10.93 3.72
CA ILE A 112 -1.09 10.28 2.41
C ILE A 112 -2.44 9.61 2.15
N GLN A 113 -3.04 9.80 0.98
CA GLN A 113 -4.38 9.32 0.64
C GLN A 113 -4.37 8.50 -0.65
N GLY A 114 -5.01 7.34 -0.61
CA GLY A 114 -5.15 6.39 -1.71
C GLY A 114 -6.49 5.67 -1.71
N GLY A 115 -6.54 4.50 -2.36
CA GLY A 115 -7.73 3.64 -2.37
C GLY A 115 -8.79 3.99 -3.41
N ASP A 116 -8.43 4.81 -4.41
CA ASP A 116 -9.29 5.13 -5.56
C ASP A 116 -8.73 4.54 -6.85
N PRO A 117 -9.31 3.45 -7.40
CA PRO A 117 -8.86 2.87 -8.67
C PRO A 117 -9.00 3.80 -9.87
N THR A 118 -9.89 4.78 -9.79
CA THR A 118 -10.07 5.77 -10.87
C THR A 118 -9.04 6.90 -10.83
N GLN A 119 -8.28 7.01 -9.76
CA GLN A 119 -7.22 8.01 -9.53
C GLN A 119 -7.72 9.48 -9.54
N THR A 120 -9.03 9.69 -9.46
CA THR A 120 -9.65 11.03 -9.54
C THR A 120 -9.88 11.68 -8.18
N GLY A 121 -9.82 10.89 -7.10
CA GLY A 121 -10.25 11.29 -5.75
C GLY A 121 -11.78 11.25 -5.56
N ALA A 122 -12.52 10.76 -6.56
CA ALA A 122 -13.98 10.65 -6.52
C ALA A 122 -14.49 9.21 -6.73
N GLY A 123 -13.60 8.25 -7.02
CA GLY A 123 -13.95 6.85 -7.21
C GLY A 123 -14.19 6.12 -5.88
N GLY A 124 -14.87 4.98 -5.96
CA GLY A 124 -15.20 4.13 -4.82
C GLY A 124 -15.85 2.83 -5.28
N PRO A 125 -16.21 1.93 -4.35
CA PRO A 125 -16.67 0.58 -4.65
C PRO A 125 -18.14 0.51 -5.08
N GLY A 126 -18.84 1.64 -5.19
CA GLY A 126 -20.25 1.71 -5.56
C GLY A 126 -21.22 1.57 -4.38
N TYR A 127 -20.71 1.45 -3.17
CA TYR A 127 -21.46 1.45 -1.91
C TYR A 127 -20.70 2.26 -0.85
N SER A 128 -21.34 2.49 0.29
CA SER A 128 -20.71 3.11 1.46
C SER A 128 -21.05 2.32 2.72
N THR A 129 -20.12 2.34 3.67
CA THR A 129 -20.31 1.91 5.06
C THR A 129 -20.41 3.13 5.98
N VAL A 130 -20.84 2.95 7.24
CA VAL A 130 -20.95 4.05 8.19
C VAL A 130 -20.52 3.60 9.57
N ASP A 131 -19.29 3.95 9.95
CA ASP A 131 -18.76 3.73 11.30
C ASP A 131 -18.37 5.09 11.90
N VAL A 132 -19.23 5.64 12.76
CA VAL A 132 -19.01 6.97 13.34
C VAL A 132 -17.94 6.87 14.43
N PRO A 133 -16.81 7.59 14.31
CA PRO A 133 -15.77 7.54 15.32
C PRO A 133 -16.23 8.15 16.64
N PRO A 134 -15.67 7.76 17.79
CA PRO A 134 -15.99 8.38 19.07
C PRO A 134 -15.61 9.86 19.08
N SER A 135 -16.31 10.68 19.86
CA SER A 135 -16.06 12.12 19.96
C SER A 135 -14.66 12.49 20.48
N SER A 136 -13.97 11.51 21.08
CA SER A 136 -12.58 11.62 21.54
C SER A 136 -11.56 11.16 20.51
N ALA A 137 -11.98 10.79 19.30
CA ALA A 137 -11.07 10.34 18.25
C ALA A 137 -9.99 11.38 17.95
N ALA A 138 -8.75 10.93 17.84
CA ALA A 138 -7.60 11.75 17.49
C ALA A 138 -6.88 11.12 16.27
N TYR A 139 -6.51 11.96 15.34
CA TYR A 139 -5.87 11.53 14.09
C TYR A 139 -4.38 11.81 14.18
N THR A 140 -3.71 11.01 14.98
CA THR A 140 -2.26 11.10 15.20
C THR A 140 -1.49 10.24 14.21
N LYS A 141 -0.16 10.42 14.15
CA LYS A 141 0.71 9.71 13.23
C LYS A 141 0.50 8.19 13.28
N GLY A 142 0.35 7.58 12.12
CA GLY A 142 0.10 6.17 11.93
C GLY A 142 -1.39 5.79 11.92
N VAL A 143 -2.30 6.63 12.43
CA VAL A 143 -3.74 6.37 12.36
C VAL A 143 -4.17 6.30 10.90
N VAL A 144 -4.99 5.29 10.59
CA VAL A 144 -5.62 5.09 9.28
C VAL A 144 -7.10 5.35 9.40
N ALA A 145 -7.60 6.26 8.57
CA ALA A 145 -9.01 6.62 8.56
C ALA A 145 -9.53 6.79 7.13
N MET A 146 -10.86 6.75 6.99
CA MET A 146 -11.52 6.79 5.70
C MET A 146 -11.75 8.21 5.23
N ALA A 147 -11.45 8.46 3.97
CA ALA A 147 -11.76 9.73 3.34
C ALA A 147 -13.27 9.82 3.04
N LYS A 148 -13.84 10.99 3.26
CA LYS A 148 -15.21 11.36 2.89
C LYS A 148 -15.27 12.78 2.36
N SER A 149 -16.28 13.10 1.60
CA SER A 149 -16.55 14.47 1.17
C SER A 149 -17.13 15.30 2.33
N GLY A 150 -17.02 16.62 2.23
CA GLY A 150 -17.54 17.53 3.26
C GLY A 150 -19.06 17.53 3.40
N VAL A 151 -19.80 16.95 2.44
CA VAL A 151 -21.28 16.86 2.46
C VAL A 151 -21.79 15.51 2.99
N GLU A 152 -20.93 14.52 3.13
CA GLU A 152 -21.28 13.21 3.68
C GLU A 152 -21.32 13.25 5.20
N ALA A 153 -22.18 12.41 5.77
CA ALA A 153 -22.31 12.27 7.22
C ALA A 153 -20.99 11.77 7.87
N ALA A 154 -20.82 12.03 9.16
CA ALA A 154 -19.71 11.49 9.93
C ALA A 154 -19.70 9.96 9.84
N GLY A 155 -18.50 9.38 9.69
CA GLY A 155 -18.28 7.94 9.60
C GLY A 155 -18.57 7.32 8.23
N THR A 156 -19.08 8.09 7.25
CA THR A 156 -19.28 7.56 5.88
C THR A 156 -17.94 7.20 5.26
N ALA A 157 -17.87 6.01 4.64
CA ALA A 157 -16.67 5.47 4.03
C ALA A 157 -16.98 4.73 2.73
N GLY A 158 -16.17 4.95 1.69
CA GLY A 158 -16.10 4.12 0.49
C GLY A 158 -14.87 3.21 0.55
N SER A 159 -13.99 3.34 -0.46
CA SER A 159 -12.69 2.65 -0.48
C SER A 159 -11.50 3.57 -0.21
N GLN A 160 -11.68 4.89 -0.30
CA GLN A 160 -10.57 5.81 -0.13
C GLN A 160 -10.22 5.96 1.35
N PHE A 161 -8.95 5.80 1.65
CA PHE A 161 -8.39 5.94 2.99
C PHE A 161 -7.24 6.93 2.99
N PHE A 162 -6.92 7.43 4.17
CA PHE A 162 -5.68 8.17 4.40
C PHE A 162 -4.93 7.62 5.62
N VAL A 163 -3.61 7.72 5.55
CA VAL A 163 -2.72 7.48 6.70
C VAL A 163 -2.19 8.83 7.17
N VAL A 164 -2.30 9.09 8.45
CA VAL A 164 -1.74 10.30 9.04
C VAL A 164 -0.21 10.19 9.08
N SER A 165 0.46 11.04 8.35
CA SER A 165 1.93 11.13 8.27
C SER A 165 2.50 12.17 9.24
N GLY A 166 1.74 13.21 9.54
CA GLY A 166 2.08 14.23 10.52
C GLY A 166 1.88 13.79 11.97
N ALA A 167 2.37 14.57 12.92
CA ALA A 167 2.23 14.25 14.35
C ALA A 167 0.75 14.22 14.79
N ASP A 168 -0.05 15.15 14.30
CA ASP A 168 -1.50 15.25 14.52
C ASP A 168 -2.12 16.00 13.33
N ALA A 169 -3.10 15.40 12.71
CA ALA A 169 -3.80 16.01 11.58
C ALA A 169 -4.82 17.09 12.02
N GLY A 170 -5.17 17.17 13.32
CA GLY A 170 -6.10 18.16 13.84
C GLY A 170 -7.51 18.07 13.25
N LEU A 171 -7.91 16.90 12.76
CA LEU A 171 -9.21 16.67 12.13
C LEU A 171 -10.32 16.52 13.18
N PRO A 172 -11.55 16.96 12.86
CA PRO A 172 -12.71 16.68 13.71
C PRO A 172 -13.05 15.18 13.69
N PRO A 173 -13.72 14.63 14.72
CA PRO A 173 -14.07 13.22 14.82
C PRO A 173 -15.22 12.85 13.87
N GLU A 174 -14.96 12.95 12.58
CA GLU A 174 -15.93 12.71 11.51
C GLU A 174 -15.51 11.60 10.54
N TYR A 175 -14.25 11.17 10.59
CA TYR A 175 -13.68 10.20 9.67
C TYR A 175 -13.57 8.84 10.36
N ALA A 176 -14.17 7.78 9.80
CA ALA A 176 -14.10 6.44 10.37
C ALA A 176 -12.63 6.01 10.54
N ILE A 177 -12.21 5.74 11.77
CA ILE A 177 -10.88 5.18 12.05
C ILE A 177 -10.97 3.67 11.89
N VAL A 178 -10.16 3.13 11.01
CA VAL A 178 -10.17 1.69 10.69
C VAL A 178 -9.00 0.92 11.29
N GLY A 179 -8.03 1.62 11.88
CA GLY A 179 -6.85 1.01 12.49
C GLY A 179 -5.64 1.92 12.48
N GLU A 180 -4.47 1.31 12.58
CA GLU A 180 -3.19 2.02 12.59
C GLU A 180 -2.11 1.25 11.84
N VAL A 181 -1.09 1.95 11.36
CA VAL A 181 0.13 1.36 10.80
C VAL A 181 0.96 0.77 11.92
N THR A 182 1.09 -0.55 11.94
CA THR A 182 1.85 -1.28 12.96
C THR A 182 3.24 -1.69 12.50
N GLU A 183 3.46 -1.78 11.18
CA GLU A 183 4.76 -2.07 10.59
C GLU A 183 4.99 -1.17 9.38
N GLY A 184 6.24 -0.77 9.13
CA GLY A 184 6.62 -0.01 7.93
C GLY A 184 6.21 1.46 7.95
N ILE A 185 6.11 2.10 9.11
CA ILE A 185 5.78 3.54 9.20
C ILE A 185 6.79 4.41 8.42
N GLU A 186 8.04 3.95 8.29
CA GLU A 186 9.07 4.59 7.48
C GLU A 186 8.73 4.59 5.98
N THR A 187 7.91 3.64 5.49
CA THR A 187 7.37 3.67 4.13
C THR A 187 6.38 4.82 3.97
N VAL A 188 5.49 5.01 4.94
CA VAL A 188 4.57 6.16 4.98
C VAL A 188 5.34 7.47 4.97
N GLU A 189 6.43 7.57 5.73
CA GLU A 189 7.31 8.75 5.77
C GLU A 189 8.01 9.01 4.43
N ARG A 190 8.45 7.95 3.73
CA ARG A 190 9.02 8.08 2.38
C ARG A 190 8.00 8.59 1.37
N ILE A 191 6.76 8.10 1.45
CA ILE A 191 5.66 8.59 0.59
C ILE A 191 5.35 10.05 0.92
N ASP A 192 5.25 10.40 2.20
CA ASP A 192 5.01 11.79 2.65
C ASP A 192 6.06 12.76 2.11
N ALA A 193 7.33 12.34 2.09
CA ALA A 193 8.44 13.15 1.58
C ALA A 193 8.33 13.45 0.07
N LEU A 194 7.53 12.72 -0.68
CA LEU A 194 7.24 13.00 -2.09
C LEU A 194 6.16 14.06 -2.30
N GLY A 195 5.47 14.47 -1.25
CA GLY A 195 4.44 15.52 -1.33
C GLY A 195 5.04 16.87 -1.69
N VAL A 196 4.34 17.61 -2.56
CA VAL A 196 4.77 18.96 -3.03
C VAL A 196 3.72 20.03 -2.77
N GLY A 197 2.67 19.67 -2.02
CA GLY A 197 1.55 20.55 -1.70
C GLY A 197 0.29 19.70 -1.39
N ASP A 198 -0.89 20.22 -1.62
CA ASP A 198 -2.14 19.46 -1.53
C ASP A 198 -2.49 18.88 -2.91
N GLY A 199 -2.14 17.63 -3.16
CA GLY A 199 -2.36 17.00 -4.46
C GLY A 199 -1.45 15.81 -4.73
N PRO A 200 -1.25 15.45 -5.99
CA PRO A 200 -0.39 14.34 -6.37
C PRO A 200 1.06 14.52 -5.88
N PRO A 201 1.74 13.44 -5.50
CA PRO A 201 3.16 13.49 -5.16
C PRO A 201 4.05 13.84 -6.37
N SER A 202 5.31 14.18 -6.12
CA SER A 202 6.30 14.55 -7.15
C SER A 202 6.63 13.44 -8.15
N GLN A 203 6.36 12.20 -7.78
CA GLN A 203 6.38 11.01 -8.67
C GLN A 203 5.26 10.06 -8.26
N PRO A 204 4.75 9.20 -9.17
CA PRO A 204 3.75 8.22 -8.83
C PRO A 204 4.21 7.29 -7.71
N VAL A 205 3.32 7.02 -6.76
CA VAL A 205 3.48 5.97 -5.75
C VAL A 205 2.43 4.92 -6.02
N VAL A 206 2.87 3.78 -6.53
CA VAL A 206 1.99 2.68 -6.93
C VAL A 206 1.85 1.69 -5.79
N VAL A 207 0.63 1.27 -5.52
CA VAL A 207 0.30 0.10 -4.70
C VAL A 207 0.26 -1.10 -5.62
N SER A 208 1.26 -1.96 -5.56
CA SER A 208 1.35 -3.15 -6.41
C SER A 208 0.40 -4.26 -5.97
N SER A 209 0.18 -4.39 -4.66
CA SER A 209 -0.78 -5.34 -4.10
C SER A 209 -1.18 -4.97 -2.68
N VAL A 210 -2.35 -5.47 -2.24
CA VAL A 210 -2.77 -5.43 -0.84
C VAL A 210 -3.19 -6.82 -0.40
N THR A 211 -2.51 -7.33 0.64
CA THR A 211 -2.78 -8.66 1.17
C THR A 211 -3.49 -8.55 2.53
N ALA A 212 -4.65 -9.20 2.64
CA ALA A 212 -5.34 -9.36 3.92
C ALA A 212 -4.77 -10.55 4.69
N GLY A 213 -4.46 -10.36 5.98
CA GLY A 213 -3.96 -11.38 6.90
C GLY A 213 -4.82 -11.49 8.14
N GLU A 214 -4.77 -12.67 8.79
CA GLU A 214 -5.45 -12.99 10.05
C GLU A 214 -4.51 -13.73 10.99
N SER A 215 -4.59 -13.44 12.30
CA SER A 215 -3.80 -14.15 13.33
C SER A 215 -4.46 -14.13 14.71
#